data_19fcdacdf3f5a68569a44fc7779a4526
#
_entry.id   19fcdacdf3f5a68569a44fc7779a4526
#
_cell.length_a   1.000
_cell.length_b   1.000
_cell.length_c   1.000
_cell.angle_alpha   90.00
_cell.angle_beta   90.00
_cell.angle_gamma   90.00
#
_symmetry.space_group_name_H-M   'P 1'
#
loop_
_entity.id
_entity.type
_entity.pdbx_description
1 polymer ?
#
loop_
_entity_poly.entity_id
_entity_poly.type
_entity_poly.pdbx_seq_one_letter_code
_entity_poly.pdbx_strand_id
1 'polypeptide(L)'
;MAAKRWRVLLADDVELFLELEKTFLQREDIELIVARDGREALETIRRERPDLILLDLYMPQMDGPEVCRAVKADASLRATPVLMVTSGGHVDERLSCQQSGCDGILTKPINRHTFLAAVRGHLHIIEREAHRVPARMLVRYGTAGGQILTDYSVNLSTGGVFIETSHSFALGEALIVSFVLPERVDGLRCQARVAWVNQLEQALKPLLPAGIGVQFLDLSGSERGEILAFVKKKLLSPLW
;
A
#
# COMPACT_ATOMS: atom_id res chain seq x y z
N MET A 1 9.67 4.92 18.13
CA MET A 1 8.71 3.80 18.20
C MET A 1 8.93 2.92 16.98
N ALA A 2 9.13 1.62 17.12
CA ALA A 2 9.22 0.70 15.99
C ALA A 2 7.89 0.75 15.20
N ALA A 3 7.96 0.82 13.88
CA ALA A 3 6.77 0.78 13.03
C ALA A 3 6.05 -0.57 13.25
N LYS A 4 4.72 -0.57 13.37
CA LYS A 4 3.93 -1.81 13.47
C LYS A 4 4.20 -2.65 12.23
N ARG A 5 4.64 -3.90 12.40
CA ARG A 5 4.68 -4.90 11.35
C ARG A 5 3.34 -5.63 11.32
N TRP A 6 2.75 -5.72 10.15
CA TRP A 6 1.50 -6.46 9.94
C TRP A 6 1.81 -7.93 9.71
N ARG A 7 1.12 -8.81 10.41
CA ARG A 7 1.29 -10.26 10.27
C ARG A 7 0.20 -10.79 9.34
N VAL A 8 0.60 -11.33 8.20
CA VAL A 8 -0.32 -11.86 7.17
C VAL A 8 -0.06 -13.34 6.98
N LEU A 9 -1.09 -14.15 7.19
CA LEU A 9 -1.03 -15.58 6.92
C LEU A 9 -1.51 -15.85 5.50
N LEU A 10 -0.73 -16.62 4.75
CA LEU A 10 -1.04 -17.15 3.43
C LEU A 10 -1.18 -18.67 3.54
N ALA A 11 -2.33 -19.21 3.15
CA ALA A 11 -2.58 -20.65 3.15
C ALA A 11 -3.03 -21.12 1.75
N ASP A 12 -2.18 -21.89 1.09
CA ASP A 12 -2.41 -22.48 -0.23
C ASP A 12 -1.55 -23.75 -0.32
N ASP A 13 -2.06 -24.84 -0.86
CA ASP A 13 -1.31 -26.10 -1.04
C ASP A 13 -0.42 -26.07 -2.27
N VAL A 14 -0.57 -25.07 -3.14
CA VAL A 14 0.22 -24.90 -4.36
C VAL A 14 1.35 -23.87 -4.13
N GLU A 15 2.59 -24.32 -4.01
CA GLU A 15 3.75 -23.47 -3.74
C GLU A 15 3.89 -22.29 -4.72
N LEU A 16 3.50 -22.48 -5.99
CA LEU A 16 3.54 -21.41 -6.99
C LEU A 16 2.68 -20.21 -6.60
N PHE A 17 1.49 -20.44 -6.06
CA PHE A 17 0.61 -19.35 -5.61
C PHE A 17 1.14 -18.68 -4.36
N LEU A 18 1.67 -19.44 -3.41
CA LEU A 18 2.35 -18.89 -2.24
C LEU A 18 3.52 -17.97 -2.63
N GLU A 19 4.37 -18.39 -3.57
CA GLU A 19 5.49 -17.57 -4.02
C GLU A 19 5.02 -16.29 -4.77
N LEU A 20 3.95 -16.40 -5.54
CA LEU A 20 3.34 -15.25 -6.21
C LEU A 20 2.80 -14.23 -5.19
N GLU A 21 2.05 -14.69 -4.21
CA GLU A 21 1.47 -13.87 -3.15
C GLU A 21 2.56 -13.24 -2.27
N LYS A 22 3.59 -14.01 -1.89
CA LYS A 22 4.78 -13.51 -1.18
C LYS A 22 5.45 -12.38 -1.97
N THR A 23 5.64 -12.57 -3.29
CA THR A 23 6.24 -11.55 -4.16
C THR A 23 5.41 -10.26 -4.17
N PHE A 24 4.08 -10.36 -4.18
CA PHE A 24 3.20 -9.19 -4.14
C PHE A 24 3.26 -8.46 -2.80
N LEU A 25 3.42 -9.19 -1.70
CA LEU A 25 3.45 -8.67 -0.33
C LEU A 25 4.84 -8.36 0.20
N GLN A 26 5.89 -8.52 -0.62
CA GLN A 26 7.27 -8.26 -0.22
C GLN A 26 7.47 -6.79 0.15
N ARG A 27 7.33 -6.49 1.46
CA ARG A 27 7.45 -5.16 2.06
C ARG A 27 8.06 -5.27 3.45
N GLU A 28 8.79 -4.24 3.88
CA GLU A 28 9.43 -4.20 5.19
C GLU A 28 8.44 -4.14 6.37
N ASP A 29 7.21 -3.68 6.12
CA ASP A 29 6.16 -3.53 7.11
C ASP A 29 5.19 -4.73 7.19
N ILE A 30 5.43 -5.81 6.42
CA ILE A 30 4.64 -7.04 6.44
C ILE A 30 5.54 -8.22 6.84
N GLU A 31 5.07 -8.98 7.81
CA GLU A 31 5.61 -10.30 8.19
C GLU A 31 4.70 -11.38 7.63
N LEU A 32 5.24 -12.24 6.78
CA LEU A 32 4.50 -13.31 6.14
C LEU A 32 4.61 -14.61 6.92
N ILE A 33 3.48 -15.25 7.14
CA ILE A 33 3.33 -16.56 7.75
C ILE A 33 2.70 -17.48 6.69
N VAL A 34 3.17 -18.70 6.54
CA VAL A 34 2.73 -19.60 5.50
C VAL A 34 2.19 -20.90 6.11
N ALA A 35 1.12 -21.43 5.52
CA ALA A 35 0.59 -22.76 5.78
C ALA A 35 0.29 -23.46 4.45
N ARG A 36 0.42 -24.79 4.39
CA ARG A 36 0.25 -25.59 3.17
C ARG A 36 -0.97 -26.49 3.17
N ASP A 37 -1.71 -26.50 4.27
CA ASP A 37 -2.99 -27.16 4.39
C ASP A 37 -3.88 -26.45 5.42
N GLY A 38 -5.16 -26.77 5.44
CA GLY A 38 -6.11 -26.07 6.31
C GLY A 38 -5.92 -26.38 7.80
N ARG A 39 -5.39 -27.53 8.18
CA ARG A 39 -5.09 -27.86 9.57
C ARG A 39 -3.89 -27.06 10.06
N GLU A 40 -2.80 -27.04 9.30
CA GLU A 40 -1.63 -26.20 9.58
C GLU A 40 -2.04 -24.73 9.66
N ALA A 41 -2.90 -24.28 8.74
CA ALA A 41 -3.42 -22.92 8.76
C ALA A 41 -4.14 -22.60 10.07
N LEU A 42 -5.09 -23.44 10.50
CA LEU A 42 -5.86 -23.20 11.72
C LEU A 42 -4.98 -23.22 12.99
N GLU A 43 -4.04 -24.14 13.08
CA GLU A 43 -3.09 -24.22 14.21
C GLU A 43 -2.19 -22.97 14.25
N THR A 44 -1.70 -22.54 13.08
CA THR A 44 -0.85 -21.36 12.95
C THR A 44 -1.62 -20.08 13.26
N ILE A 45 -2.88 -19.94 12.79
CA ILE A 45 -3.73 -18.80 13.13
C ILE A 45 -3.91 -18.66 14.65
N ARG A 46 -4.17 -19.77 15.34
CA ARG A 46 -4.34 -19.77 16.81
C ARG A 46 -3.06 -19.38 17.56
N ARG A 47 -1.91 -19.85 17.10
CA ARG A 47 -0.60 -19.58 17.71
C ARG A 47 -0.12 -18.17 17.44
N GLU A 48 -0.17 -17.76 16.16
CA GLU A 48 0.48 -16.57 15.67
C GLU A 48 -0.41 -15.31 15.66
N ARG A 49 -1.72 -15.50 15.68
CA ARG A 49 -2.73 -14.41 15.67
C ARG A 49 -2.45 -13.36 14.60
N PRO A 50 -2.51 -13.70 13.31
CA PRO A 50 -2.25 -12.77 12.22
C PRO A 50 -3.26 -11.62 12.20
N ASP A 51 -2.87 -10.48 11.60
CA ASP A 51 -3.73 -9.33 11.38
C ASP A 51 -4.64 -9.51 10.16
N LEU A 52 -4.28 -10.43 9.23
CA LEU A 52 -5.05 -10.80 8.04
C LEU A 52 -4.75 -12.25 7.65
N ILE A 53 -5.76 -12.94 7.16
CA ILE A 53 -5.68 -14.32 6.70
C ILE A 53 -6.12 -14.39 5.23
N LEU A 54 -5.30 -14.99 4.37
CA LEU A 54 -5.66 -15.38 3.02
C LEU A 54 -5.70 -16.91 2.97
N LEU A 55 -6.84 -17.46 2.53
CA LEU A 55 -7.08 -18.90 2.46
C LEU A 55 -7.43 -19.31 1.03
N ASP A 56 -6.70 -20.26 0.48
CA ASP A 56 -7.19 -20.97 -0.69
C ASP A 56 -8.48 -21.71 -0.36
N LEU A 57 -9.37 -21.79 -1.36
CA LEU A 57 -10.65 -22.46 -1.20
C LEU A 57 -10.47 -23.96 -0.97
N TYR A 58 -9.59 -24.58 -1.75
CA TYR A 58 -9.37 -26.03 -1.74
C TYR A 58 -7.98 -26.36 -1.19
N MET A 59 -7.95 -26.89 0.02
CA MET A 59 -6.72 -27.36 0.66
C MET A 59 -6.89 -28.77 1.22
N PRO A 60 -5.82 -29.56 1.31
CA PRO A 60 -5.86 -30.85 1.97
C PRO A 60 -6.26 -30.75 3.45
N GLN A 61 -6.76 -31.86 4.01
CA GLN A 61 -7.14 -32.04 5.42
C GLN A 61 -8.32 -31.20 5.89
N MET A 62 -8.37 -29.92 5.57
CA MET A 62 -9.43 -28.98 5.92
C MET A 62 -9.52 -27.92 4.82
N ASP A 63 -10.69 -27.67 4.27
CA ASP A 63 -10.87 -26.66 3.24
C ASP A 63 -10.89 -25.22 3.80
N GLY A 64 -10.70 -24.24 2.91
CA GLY A 64 -10.68 -22.84 3.32
C GLY A 64 -11.96 -22.37 4.04
N PRO A 65 -13.17 -22.71 3.56
CA PRO A 65 -14.43 -22.44 4.25
C PRO A 65 -14.52 -23.05 5.64
N GLU A 66 -13.99 -24.26 5.86
CA GLU A 66 -13.96 -24.89 7.19
C GLU A 66 -13.04 -24.15 8.14
N VAL A 67 -11.83 -23.79 7.69
CA VAL A 67 -10.90 -22.93 8.46
C VAL A 67 -11.55 -21.60 8.79
N CYS A 68 -12.17 -20.94 7.81
CA CYS A 68 -12.84 -19.67 8.01
C CYS A 68 -13.94 -19.76 9.08
N ARG A 69 -14.83 -20.76 8.99
CA ARG A 69 -15.88 -21.00 9.99
C ARG A 69 -15.28 -21.20 11.39
N ALA A 70 -14.20 -21.96 11.51
CA ALA A 70 -13.53 -22.18 12.79
C ALA A 70 -12.94 -20.88 13.37
N VAL A 71 -12.34 -20.04 12.53
CA VAL A 71 -11.83 -18.71 12.92
C VAL A 71 -12.97 -17.79 13.35
N LYS A 72 -14.07 -17.73 12.60
CA LYS A 72 -15.22 -16.86 12.90
C LYS A 72 -16.03 -17.32 14.11
N ALA A 73 -15.99 -18.61 14.44
CA ALA A 73 -16.60 -19.17 15.66
C ALA A 73 -15.79 -18.87 16.94
N ASP A 74 -14.49 -18.63 16.82
CA ASP A 74 -13.61 -18.33 17.97
C ASP A 74 -13.71 -16.86 18.36
N ALA A 75 -14.18 -16.59 19.59
CA ALA A 75 -14.37 -15.22 20.08
C ALA A 75 -13.10 -14.37 20.07
N SER A 76 -11.92 -15.00 20.16
CA SER A 76 -10.62 -14.31 20.17
C SER A 76 -10.05 -14.04 18.78
N LEU A 77 -10.57 -14.70 17.72
CA LEU A 77 -10.09 -14.65 16.34
C LEU A 77 -11.12 -14.08 15.36
N ARG A 78 -12.41 -14.09 15.69
CA ARG A 78 -13.50 -13.70 14.79
C ARG A 78 -13.37 -12.29 14.19
N ALA A 79 -12.66 -11.39 14.86
CA ALA A 79 -12.40 -10.05 14.37
C ALA A 79 -11.29 -9.98 13.33
N THR A 80 -10.47 -11.05 13.19
CA THR A 80 -9.43 -11.12 12.16
C THR A 80 -10.08 -11.25 10.78
N PRO A 81 -9.78 -10.37 9.83
CA PRO A 81 -10.31 -10.47 8.48
C PRO A 81 -9.77 -11.70 7.76
N VAL A 82 -10.66 -12.37 7.02
CA VAL A 82 -10.38 -13.57 6.22
C VAL A 82 -10.75 -13.29 4.77
N LEU A 83 -9.77 -13.35 3.88
CA LEU A 83 -9.97 -13.30 2.43
C LEU A 83 -9.86 -14.70 1.85
N MET A 84 -10.90 -15.12 1.13
CA MET A 84 -10.90 -16.40 0.41
C MET A 84 -10.29 -16.22 -0.98
N VAL A 85 -9.39 -17.10 -1.38
CA VAL A 85 -8.81 -17.14 -2.74
C VAL A 85 -9.41 -18.33 -3.48
N THR A 86 -9.99 -18.13 -4.66
CA THR A 86 -10.70 -19.17 -5.40
C THR A 86 -10.42 -19.09 -6.89
N SER A 87 -10.52 -20.21 -7.60
CA SER A 87 -10.48 -20.26 -9.07
C SER A 87 -11.69 -19.60 -9.75
N GLY A 88 -12.77 -19.35 -9.02
CA GLY A 88 -13.88 -18.52 -9.49
C GLY A 88 -14.80 -19.16 -10.53
N GLY A 89 -14.64 -20.47 -10.77
CA GLY A 89 -15.33 -21.16 -11.87
C GLY A 89 -16.79 -21.53 -11.60
N HIS A 90 -17.22 -21.60 -10.34
CA HIS A 90 -18.53 -22.12 -9.99
C HIS A 90 -19.31 -21.23 -9.02
N VAL A 91 -20.62 -21.16 -9.24
CA VAL A 91 -21.55 -20.43 -8.35
C VAL A 91 -21.48 -20.97 -6.93
N ASP A 92 -21.33 -22.29 -6.78
CA ASP A 92 -21.24 -22.99 -5.50
C ASP A 92 -20.03 -22.58 -4.67
N GLU A 93 -18.89 -22.26 -5.30
CA GLU A 93 -17.68 -21.75 -4.61
C GLU A 93 -17.95 -20.41 -3.92
N ARG A 94 -18.61 -19.48 -4.63
CA ARG A 94 -18.97 -18.18 -4.06
C ARG A 94 -19.97 -18.33 -2.90
N LEU A 95 -20.92 -19.23 -3.05
CA LEU A 95 -21.89 -19.51 -2.00
C LEU A 95 -21.22 -20.08 -0.75
N SER A 96 -20.31 -21.06 -0.92
CA SER A 96 -19.51 -21.64 0.16
C SER A 96 -18.66 -20.59 0.88
N CYS A 97 -17.97 -19.71 0.13
CA CYS A 97 -17.22 -18.61 0.70
C CYS A 97 -18.11 -17.67 1.54
N GLN A 98 -19.25 -17.25 1.00
CA GLN A 98 -20.20 -16.38 1.72
C GLN A 98 -20.73 -17.02 2.99
N GLN A 99 -21.11 -18.30 2.93
CA GLN A 99 -21.61 -19.05 4.09
C GLN A 99 -20.54 -19.32 5.15
N SER A 100 -19.26 -19.28 4.78
CA SER A 100 -18.17 -19.41 5.75
C SER A 100 -17.96 -18.16 6.62
N GLY A 101 -18.54 -17.00 6.23
CA GLY A 101 -18.39 -15.74 6.92
C GLY A 101 -17.10 -15.01 6.57
N CYS A 102 -16.47 -15.30 5.43
CA CYS A 102 -15.27 -14.57 4.97
C CYS A 102 -15.58 -13.10 4.69
N ASP A 103 -14.56 -12.24 4.82
CA ASP A 103 -14.69 -10.78 4.67
C ASP A 103 -14.48 -10.33 3.23
N GLY A 104 -13.98 -11.21 2.35
CA GLY A 104 -13.79 -10.92 0.94
C GLY A 104 -13.37 -12.15 0.14
N ILE A 105 -13.49 -12.03 -1.18
CA ILE A 105 -13.16 -13.10 -2.13
C ILE A 105 -12.23 -12.54 -3.21
N LEU A 106 -11.13 -13.22 -3.46
CA LEU A 106 -10.20 -12.98 -4.54
C LEU A 106 -10.26 -14.12 -5.55
N THR A 107 -10.24 -13.82 -6.84
CA THR A 107 -10.34 -14.84 -7.90
C THR A 107 -8.99 -15.02 -8.59
N LYS A 108 -8.57 -16.28 -8.75
CA LYS A 108 -7.41 -16.64 -9.58
C LYS A 108 -7.80 -16.53 -11.08
N PRO A 109 -6.92 -16.04 -11.99
CA PRO A 109 -5.54 -15.65 -11.73
C PRO A 109 -5.48 -14.35 -10.93
N ILE A 110 -4.60 -14.33 -9.92
CA ILE A 110 -4.48 -13.22 -8.99
C ILE A 110 -3.83 -12.02 -9.72
N ASN A 111 -4.60 -10.95 -9.86
CA ASN A 111 -4.07 -9.68 -10.34
C ASN A 111 -3.41 -8.93 -9.17
N ARG A 112 -2.12 -8.55 -9.33
CA ARG A 112 -1.35 -7.86 -8.30
C ARG A 112 -2.05 -6.62 -7.72
N HIS A 113 -2.66 -5.81 -8.58
CA HIS A 113 -3.32 -4.57 -8.15
C HIS A 113 -4.55 -4.86 -7.28
N THR A 114 -5.42 -5.76 -7.74
CA THR A 114 -6.63 -6.17 -7.01
C THR A 114 -6.29 -6.84 -5.68
N PHE A 115 -5.27 -7.70 -5.68
CA PHE A 115 -4.76 -8.38 -4.50
C PHE A 115 -4.27 -7.39 -3.43
N LEU A 116 -3.36 -6.48 -3.83
CA LEU A 116 -2.83 -5.47 -2.93
C LEU A 116 -3.92 -4.50 -2.43
N ALA A 117 -4.89 -4.15 -3.26
CA ALA A 117 -6.01 -3.31 -2.85
C ALA A 117 -6.86 -3.99 -1.75
N ALA A 118 -7.16 -5.29 -1.91
CA ALA A 118 -7.91 -6.06 -0.92
C ALA A 118 -7.12 -6.19 0.40
N VAL A 119 -5.85 -6.59 0.35
CA VAL A 119 -4.99 -6.72 1.55
C VAL A 119 -4.90 -5.40 2.30
N ARG A 120 -4.63 -4.30 1.60
CA ARG A 120 -4.51 -2.96 2.22
C ARG A 120 -5.82 -2.49 2.84
N GLY A 121 -6.95 -2.73 2.17
CA GLY A 121 -8.27 -2.37 2.68
C GLY A 121 -8.56 -3.03 4.01
N HIS A 122 -8.23 -4.31 4.18
CA HIS A 122 -8.51 -5.07 5.40
C HIS A 122 -7.49 -4.83 6.52
N LEU A 123 -6.23 -4.55 6.19
CA LEU A 123 -5.23 -4.18 7.17
C LEU A 123 -5.31 -2.68 7.59
N HIS A 124 -6.23 -1.92 7.00
CA HIS A 124 -6.28 -0.46 7.16
C HIS A 124 -4.91 0.21 6.91
N ILE A 125 -4.12 -0.39 6.02
CA ILE A 125 -2.87 0.20 5.59
C ILE A 125 -3.24 1.39 4.72
N ILE A 126 -3.09 2.59 5.29
CA ILE A 126 -3.21 3.82 4.51
C ILE A 126 -2.21 3.72 3.37
N GLU A 127 -2.72 3.77 2.14
CA GLU A 127 -1.89 3.67 0.93
C GLU A 127 -0.69 4.61 1.02
N ARG A 128 0.50 4.06 1.30
CA ARG A 128 1.76 4.80 1.10
C ARG A 128 2.18 4.84 -0.37
N GLU A 129 1.53 4.06 -1.23
CA GLU A 129 1.59 4.24 -2.68
C GLU A 129 0.44 5.14 -3.12
N ALA A 130 0.47 6.38 -2.69
CA ALA A 130 -0.25 7.41 -3.41
C ALA A 130 0.23 7.36 -4.86
N HIS A 131 -0.67 7.01 -5.79
CA HIS A 131 -0.36 7.08 -7.21
C HIS A 131 0.32 8.42 -7.49
N ARG A 132 1.53 8.35 -8.06
CA ARG A 132 2.22 9.55 -8.47
C ARG A 132 1.75 9.93 -9.86
N VAL A 133 1.26 11.14 -9.99
CA VAL A 133 0.86 11.70 -11.29
C VAL A 133 1.85 12.77 -11.71
N PRO A 134 2.11 12.92 -13.02
CA PRO A 134 2.88 14.04 -13.50
C PRO A 134 2.22 15.36 -13.06
N ALA A 135 2.99 16.19 -12.41
CA ALA A 135 2.51 17.48 -11.90
C ALA A 135 3.67 18.48 -11.94
N ARG A 136 3.63 19.38 -12.89
CA ARG A 136 4.62 20.46 -13.03
C ARG A 136 4.05 21.73 -12.42
N MET A 137 4.52 22.09 -11.25
CA MET A 137 4.14 23.29 -10.51
C MET A 137 5.34 23.85 -9.77
N LEU A 138 5.33 25.14 -9.48
CA LEU A 138 6.37 25.77 -8.67
C LEU A 138 6.22 25.30 -7.21
N VAL A 139 7.33 24.83 -6.65
CA VAL A 139 7.43 24.41 -5.26
C VAL A 139 8.47 25.29 -4.58
N ARG A 140 8.07 25.96 -3.51
CA ARG A 140 8.98 26.69 -2.62
C ARG A 140 9.34 25.77 -1.47
N TYR A 141 10.63 25.62 -1.19
CA TYR A 141 11.09 24.69 -0.17
C TYR A 141 12.42 25.16 0.44
N GLY A 142 12.70 24.73 1.65
CA GLY A 142 13.94 25.06 2.37
C GLY A 142 13.89 24.59 3.81
N THR A 143 15.01 24.67 4.51
CA THR A 143 15.10 24.39 5.94
C THR A 143 14.51 25.52 6.77
N ALA A 144 14.10 25.24 8.01
CA ALA A 144 13.60 26.26 8.92
C ALA A 144 14.70 27.30 9.24
N GLY A 145 14.48 28.55 8.82
CA GLY A 145 15.47 29.64 8.97
C GLY A 145 16.59 29.69 7.91
N GLY A 146 16.57 28.76 6.95
CA GLY A 146 17.49 28.72 5.83
C GLY A 146 17.01 29.46 4.58
N GLN A 147 17.76 29.33 3.50
CA GLN A 147 17.38 29.87 2.19
C GLN A 147 16.15 29.14 1.65
N ILE A 148 15.19 29.91 1.14
CA ILE A 148 14.04 29.37 0.42
C ILE A 148 14.40 29.25 -1.06
N LEU A 149 14.34 28.05 -1.58
CA LEU A 149 14.53 27.71 -2.98
C LEU A 149 13.17 27.62 -3.69
N THR A 150 13.18 27.73 -5.01
CA THR A 150 11.98 27.61 -5.82
C THR A 150 12.32 26.86 -7.11
N ASP A 151 11.80 25.65 -7.26
CA ASP A 151 12.02 24.77 -8.40
C ASP A 151 10.71 24.11 -8.84
N TYR A 152 10.74 23.38 -9.93
CA TYR A 152 9.55 22.69 -10.44
C TYR A 152 9.41 21.29 -9.86
N SER A 153 8.18 20.91 -9.56
CA SER A 153 7.85 19.50 -9.33
C SER A 153 7.81 18.74 -10.66
N VAL A 154 8.07 17.44 -10.59
CA VAL A 154 7.92 16.50 -11.70
C VAL A 154 6.67 15.65 -11.51
N ASN A 155 6.44 15.19 -10.29
CA ASN A 155 5.28 14.39 -9.95
C ASN A 155 4.84 14.63 -8.49
N LEU A 156 3.57 14.35 -8.24
CA LEU A 156 2.91 14.55 -6.95
C LEU A 156 2.10 13.31 -6.57
N SER A 157 2.04 13.05 -5.27
CA SER A 157 1.17 12.06 -4.64
C SER A 157 0.67 12.59 -3.30
N THR A 158 -0.30 11.92 -2.67
CA THR A 158 -0.77 12.28 -1.31
C THR A 158 0.28 12.13 -0.22
N GLY A 159 1.37 11.40 -0.50
CA GLY A 159 2.47 11.19 0.45
C GLY A 159 3.69 12.08 0.22
N GLY A 160 3.80 12.76 -0.94
CA GLY A 160 4.98 13.55 -1.25
C GLY A 160 5.08 14.03 -2.68
N VAL A 161 6.10 14.81 -2.95
CA VAL A 161 6.41 15.43 -4.24
C VAL A 161 7.85 15.11 -4.65
N PHE A 162 8.11 14.98 -5.95
CA PHE A 162 9.47 14.98 -6.48
C PHE A 162 9.76 16.36 -7.07
N ILE A 163 10.85 16.98 -6.62
CA ILE A 163 11.30 18.31 -7.01
C ILE A 163 12.57 18.15 -7.85
N GLU A 164 12.55 18.68 -9.06
CA GLU A 164 13.71 18.76 -9.93
C GLU A 164 14.61 19.90 -9.41
N THR A 165 15.79 19.56 -8.93
CA THR A 165 16.72 20.55 -8.39
C THR A 165 18.17 20.10 -8.52
N SER A 166 19.08 21.07 -8.68
CA SER A 166 20.53 20.85 -8.64
C SER A 166 21.13 21.04 -7.23
N HIS A 167 20.34 21.50 -6.27
CA HIS A 167 20.81 21.70 -4.91
C HIS A 167 20.95 20.36 -4.17
N SER A 168 21.99 20.23 -3.39
CA SER A 168 22.27 19.04 -2.60
C SER A 168 21.55 19.08 -1.26
N PHE A 169 20.92 17.98 -0.90
CA PHE A 169 20.24 17.77 0.39
C PHE A 169 20.66 16.44 0.97
N ALA A 170 20.70 16.37 2.29
CA ALA A 170 20.94 15.13 3.00
C ALA A 170 19.66 14.27 3.07
N LEU A 171 19.82 12.95 3.04
CA LEU A 171 18.71 12.03 3.29
C LEU A 171 18.16 12.26 4.71
N GLY A 172 16.84 12.39 4.85
CA GLY A 172 16.18 12.67 6.12
C GLY A 172 16.12 14.15 6.50
N GLU A 173 16.74 15.05 5.74
CA GLU A 173 16.74 16.49 6.03
C GLU A 173 15.33 17.05 6.09
N ALA A 174 15.05 17.84 7.14
CA ALA A 174 13.75 18.45 7.37
C ALA A 174 13.59 19.73 6.53
N LEU A 175 12.48 19.81 5.82
CA LEU A 175 12.14 20.93 4.93
C LEU A 175 10.75 21.47 5.26
N ILE A 176 10.53 22.74 4.96
CA ILE A 176 9.20 23.33 4.80
C ILE A 176 8.96 23.41 3.30
N VAL A 177 7.82 22.86 2.86
CA VAL A 177 7.43 22.83 1.44
C VAL A 177 6.14 23.57 1.27
N SER A 178 6.04 24.42 0.24
CA SER A 178 4.79 25.09 -0.13
C SER A 178 4.61 25.11 -1.65
N PHE A 179 3.39 24.87 -2.09
CA PHE A 179 3.01 24.85 -3.51
C PHE A 179 1.51 25.13 -3.67
N VAL A 180 1.10 25.49 -4.88
CA VAL A 180 -0.30 25.68 -5.24
C VAL A 180 -0.69 24.60 -6.22
N LEU A 181 -1.78 23.87 -5.93
CA LEU A 181 -2.33 22.90 -6.87
C LEU A 181 -2.96 23.64 -8.06
N PRO A 182 -2.84 23.12 -9.31
CA PRO A 182 -3.61 23.64 -10.41
C PRO A 182 -5.11 23.71 -10.06
N GLU A 183 -5.77 24.80 -10.44
CA GLU A 183 -7.19 25.08 -10.16
C GLU A 183 -7.50 25.54 -8.71
N ARG A 184 -6.47 25.84 -7.90
CA ARG A 184 -6.64 26.45 -6.57
C ARG A 184 -6.04 27.86 -6.52
N VAL A 185 -6.57 28.63 -5.56
CA VAL A 185 -6.04 29.96 -5.22
C VAL A 185 -5.14 29.88 -3.98
N ASP A 186 -5.49 28.99 -3.06
CA ASP A 186 -4.78 28.85 -1.79
C ASP A 186 -3.60 27.85 -1.91
N GLY A 187 -2.46 28.26 -1.34
CA GLY A 187 -1.26 27.44 -1.30
C GLY A 187 -1.29 26.42 -0.16
N LEU A 188 -0.79 25.23 -0.43
CA LEU A 188 -0.52 24.21 0.56
C LEU A 188 0.88 24.46 1.15
N ARG A 189 1.01 24.34 2.47
CA ARG A 189 2.30 24.46 3.18
C ARG A 189 2.39 23.38 4.25
N CYS A 190 3.43 22.59 4.22
CA CYS A 190 3.63 21.49 5.18
C CYS A 190 5.10 21.33 5.56
N GLN A 191 5.33 20.67 6.70
CA GLN A 191 6.61 20.09 7.03
C GLN A 191 6.82 18.83 6.20
N ALA A 192 8.06 18.62 5.81
CA ALA A 192 8.44 17.52 4.96
C ALA A 192 9.86 17.05 5.28
N ARG A 193 10.26 15.92 4.73
CA ARG A 193 11.64 15.43 4.81
C ARG A 193 12.10 14.89 3.48
N VAL A 194 13.39 14.99 3.21
CA VAL A 194 14.02 14.35 2.05
C VAL A 194 13.98 12.84 2.25
N ALA A 195 13.19 12.16 1.42
CA ALA A 195 13.02 10.72 1.48
C ALA A 195 14.06 9.96 0.63
N TRP A 196 14.51 10.57 -0.47
CA TRP A 196 15.54 10.03 -1.36
C TRP A 196 16.06 11.15 -2.28
N VAL A 197 17.27 10.94 -2.83
CA VAL A 197 17.94 11.88 -3.73
C VAL A 197 18.24 11.17 -5.04
N ASN A 198 17.99 11.83 -6.18
CA ASN A 198 18.34 11.36 -7.51
C ASN A 198 19.49 12.18 -8.05
N GLN A 199 20.69 11.59 -8.13
CA GLN A 199 21.89 12.23 -8.68
C GLN A 199 22.13 11.73 -10.10
N LEU A 200 22.62 12.58 -10.99
CA LEU A 200 22.87 12.22 -12.39
C LEU A 200 23.87 11.07 -12.54
N GLU A 201 24.88 11.02 -11.66
CA GLU A 201 25.93 10.00 -11.72
C GLU A 201 25.53 8.66 -11.10
N GLN A 202 24.55 8.62 -10.20
CA GLN A 202 24.02 7.44 -9.55
C GLN A 202 22.49 7.52 -9.45
N ALA A 203 21.83 7.53 -10.59
CA ALA A 203 20.39 7.69 -10.66
C ALA A 203 19.67 6.48 -10.06
N LEU A 204 19.07 6.63 -8.88
CA LEU A 204 18.16 5.64 -8.29
C LEU A 204 16.92 5.40 -9.17
N LYS A 205 16.51 6.41 -9.92
CA LYS A 205 15.40 6.36 -10.88
C LYS A 205 15.81 7.01 -12.20
N PRO A 206 16.29 6.24 -13.19
CA PRO A 206 16.85 6.77 -14.44
C PRO A 206 15.89 7.61 -15.28
N LEU A 207 14.58 7.43 -15.12
CA LEU A 207 13.54 8.17 -15.84
C LEU A 207 13.21 9.54 -15.20
N LEU A 208 13.80 9.87 -14.05
CA LEU A 208 13.61 11.15 -13.40
C LEU A 208 14.88 12.01 -13.53
N PRO A 209 14.75 13.34 -13.60
CA PRO A 209 15.89 14.25 -13.60
C PRO A 209 16.63 14.21 -12.24
N ALA A 210 17.73 14.95 -12.14
CA ALA A 210 18.35 15.22 -10.85
C ALA A 210 17.35 15.93 -9.93
N GLY A 211 17.33 15.56 -8.65
CA GLY A 211 16.39 16.16 -7.72
C GLY A 211 16.17 15.34 -6.45
N ILE A 212 15.16 15.74 -5.70
CA ILE A 212 14.82 15.14 -4.41
C ILE A 212 13.37 14.65 -4.36
N GLY A 213 13.18 13.47 -3.82
CA GLY A 213 11.87 12.97 -3.40
C GLY A 213 11.59 13.40 -1.97
N VAL A 214 10.53 14.18 -1.77
CA VAL A 214 10.17 14.77 -0.48
C VAL A 214 8.90 14.12 0.03
N GLN A 215 8.90 13.69 1.29
CA GLN A 215 7.75 13.11 1.99
C GLN A 215 7.08 14.19 2.85
N PHE A 216 5.76 14.35 2.73
CA PHE A 216 4.96 15.21 3.59
C PHE A 216 4.76 14.57 4.98
N LEU A 217 4.83 15.37 6.04
CA LEU A 217 4.76 14.89 7.42
C LEU A 217 3.46 15.29 8.14
N ASP A 218 2.98 16.52 7.95
CA ASP A 218 1.95 17.14 8.77
C ASP A 218 0.74 17.70 7.97
N LEU A 219 0.51 17.20 6.74
CA LEU A 219 -0.70 17.57 6.00
C LEU A 219 -1.97 17.23 6.79
N SER A 220 -2.86 18.20 6.90
CA SER A 220 -4.21 18.02 7.45
C SER A 220 -5.03 17.04 6.58
N GLY A 221 -6.12 16.51 7.14
CA GLY A 221 -7.04 15.64 6.40
C GLY A 221 -7.63 16.33 5.17
N SER A 222 -7.96 17.64 5.27
CA SER A 222 -8.47 18.45 4.17
C SER A 222 -7.45 18.59 3.05
N GLU A 223 -6.23 19.01 3.35
CA GLU A 223 -5.15 19.18 2.37
C GLU A 223 -4.79 17.86 1.67
N ARG A 224 -4.76 16.76 2.42
CA ARG A 224 -4.56 15.41 1.87
C ARG A 224 -5.71 15.02 0.93
N GLY A 225 -6.95 15.34 1.30
CA GLY A 225 -8.14 15.12 0.48
C GLY A 225 -8.08 15.88 -0.86
N GLU A 226 -7.57 17.08 -0.85
CA GLU A 226 -7.40 17.93 -2.04
C GLU A 226 -6.33 17.40 -2.98
N ILE A 227 -5.17 17.00 -2.44
CA ILE A 227 -4.13 16.33 -3.25
C ILE A 227 -4.68 15.03 -3.84
N LEU A 228 -5.45 14.25 -3.08
CA LEU A 228 -6.07 13.03 -3.56
C LEU A 228 -7.06 13.28 -4.70
N ALA A 229 -7.88 14.32 -4.59
CA ALA A 229 -8.82 14.71 -5.64
C ALA A 229 -8.09 15.10 -6.94
N PHE A 230 -7.02 15.89 -6.83
CA PHE A 230 -6.16 16.24 -7.96
C PHE A 230 -5.53 14.99 -8.61
N VAL A 231 -4.96 14.10 -7.80
CA VAL A 231 -4.34 12.85 -8.29
C VAL A 231 -5.37 11.98 -9.00
N LYS A 232 -6.56 11.78 -8.42
CA LYS A 232 -7.65 11.01 -9.05
C LYS A 232 -8.08 11.61 -10.38
N LYS A 233 -8.25 12.94 -10.45
CA LYS A 233 -8.61 13.65 -11.69
C LYS A 233 -7.58 13.42 -12.79
N LYS A 234 -6.29 13.50 -12.46
CA LYS A 234 -5.18 13.24 -13.39
C LYS A 234 -5.11 11.79 -13.88
N LEU A 235 -5.42 10.82 -13.02
CA LEU A 235 -5.46 9.40 -13.40
C LEU A 235 -6.62 9.07 -14.35
N LEU A 236 -7.73 9.81 -14.25
CA LEU A 236 -8.91 9.62 -15.09
C LEU A 236 -8.84 10.43 -16.40
N SER A 237 -7.91 11.39 -16.53
CA SER A 237 -7.71 12.16 -17.76
C SER A 237 -6.90 11.33 -18.74
N PRO A 238 -7.38 11.13 -19.99
CA PRO A 238 -6.60 10.46 -21.02
C PRO A 238 -5.28 11.22 -21.25
N LEU A 239 -4.19 10.47 -21.41
CA LEU A 239 -2.91 11.00 -21.90
C LEU A 239 -3.09 11.26 -23.41
N TRP A 240 -3.41 12.51 -23.78
CA TRP A 240 -3.29 13.00 -25.15
C TRP A 240 -1.95 13.69 -25.31
#